data_e83e6543fd1cb99a588132f08320fa35
#
_entry.id   e83e6543fd1cb99a588132f08320fa35
#
_cell.length_a   1.000
_cell.length_b   1.000
_cell.length_c   1.000
_cell.angle_alpha   90.00
_cell.angle_beta   90.00
_cell.angle_gamma   90.00
#
_symmetry.space_group_name_H-M   'P 1'
#
loop_
_entity.id
_entity.type
_entity.pdbx_description
1 polymer ?
#
loop_
_entity_poly.entity_id
_entity_poly.type
_entity_poly.pdbx_seq_one_letter_code
_entity_poly.pdbx_strand_id
1 'polypeptide(L)'
;LKKMDFLMAFKNSIIVTVIAVGIIVLLSAMTAWMFVRSNNKLSKFLYGLLILTMLIPFQTIMMPLMQEMNQFGKFFGIPFKDSLGGLIFMYVGFGAGMGVFLFHGFIKSSVPVSLEEAAIIDGCNTWQLFWRIVFPILKSITVTVIILDVIWIWNDYLLPSLTLTSIKNKTIPLAMSLFFGQYTIEWNMAMAALTFTIIPVIISVSYTHLRAHETRGNLV
;
A
#
# COMPACT_ATOMS: atom_id res chain seq x y z
N LEU A 1 5.38 18.07 -21.69
CA LEU A 1 5.44 18.10 -20.22
C LEU A 1 4.65 19.26 -19.60
N LYS A 2 4.64 20.48 -20.19
CA LYS A 2 3.81 21.60 -19.69
C LYS A 2 2.29 21.31 -19.69
N LYS A 3 1.79 20.56 -20.68
CA LYS A 3 0.34 20.17 -20.74
C LYS A 3 -0.11 19.26 -19.60
N MET A 4 0.81 18.48 -19.03
CA MET A 4 0.53 17.46 -18.03
C MET A 4 0.77 17.94 -16.60
N ASP A 5 1.43 19.10 -16.39
CA ASP A 5 1.98 19.51 -15.09
C ASP A 5 2.73 18.32 -14.41
N PHE A 6 3.75 17.82 -15.13
CA PHE A 6 4.48 16.60 -14.74
C PHE A 6 4.98 16.65 -13.30
N LEU A 7 5.50 17.81 -12.88
CA LEU A 7 6.06 17.94 -11.53
C LEU A 7 4.99 17.77 -10.45
N MET A 8 3.80 18.32 -10.69
CA MET A 8 2.67 18.15 -9.77
C MET A 8 2.20 16.70 -9.72
N ALA A 9 2.03 16.05 -10.88
CA ALA A 9 1.63 14.65 -10.95
C ALA A 9 2.66 13.72 -10.28
N PHE A 10 3.96 14.01 -10.47
CA PHE A 10 5.04 13.27 -9.82
C PHE A 10 5.00 13.42 -8.29
N LYS A 11 4.85 14.64 -7.80
CA LYS A 11 4.68 14.94 -6.37
C LYS A 11 3.46 14.21 -5.78
N ASN A 12 2.32 14.27 -6.48
CA ASN A 12 1.10 13.58 -6.04
C ASN A 12 1.31 12.06 -5.95
N SER A 13 1.93 11.45 -6.97
CA SER A 13 2.23 10.01 -6.95
C SER A 13 3.14 9.64 -5.78
N ILE A 14 4.19 10.41 -5.49
CA ILE A 14 5.05 10.17 -4.33
C ILE A 14 4.26 10.27 -3.03
N ILE A 15 3.49 11.36 -2.83
CA ILE A 15 2.70 11.58 -1.61
C ILE A 15 1.73 10.42 -1.40
N VAL A 16 0.96 10.06 -2.42
CA VAL A 16 -0.03 8.98 -2.33
C VAL A 16 0.66 7.65 -2.02
N THR A 17 1.72 7.30 -2.74
CA THR A 17 2.42 6.03 -2.56
C THR A 17 3.07 5.93 -1.18
N VAL A 18 3.84 6.95 -0.78
CA VAL A 18 4.57 6.90 0.51
C VAL A 18 3.62 6.84 1.69
N ILE A 19 2.56 7.66 1.68
CA ILE A 19 1.61 7.71 2.80
C ILE A 19 0.76 6.44 2.83
N ALA A 20 0.21 6.00 1.69
CA ALA A 20 -0.61 4.79 1.63
C ALA A 20 0.18 3.56 2.07
N VAL A 21 1.38 3.33 1.50
CA VAL A 21 2.24 2.19 1.86
C VAL A 21 2.65 2.23 3.32
N GLY A 22 3.02 3.41 3.85
CA GLY A 22 3.36 3.56 5.27
C GLY A 22 2.20 3.15 6.18
N ILE A 23 0.98 3.60 5.90
CA ILE A 23 -0.22 3.24 6.67
C ILE A 23 -0.54 1.75 6.50
N ILE A 24 -0.51 1.20 5.27
CA ILE A 24 -0.75 -0.22 5.00
C ILE A 24 0.19 -1.09 5.81
N VAL A 25 1.49 -0.82 5.77
CA VAL A 25 2.51 -1.59 6.50
C VAL A 25 2.23 -1.61 8.00
N LEU A 26 1.99 -0.44 8.60
CA LEU A 26 1.78 -0.33 10.04
C LEU A 26 0.49 -1.02 10.48
N LEU A 27 -0.62 -0.71 9.82
CA LEU A 27 -1.91 -1.31 10.16
C LEU A 27 -1.90 -2.83 9.93
N SER A 28 -1.33 -3.28 8.82
CA SER A 28 -1.28 -4.70 8.49
C SER A 28 -0.40 -5.49 9.44
N ALA A 29 0.77 -4.96 9.83
CA ALA A 29 1.65 -5.63 10.79
C ALA A 29 0.99 -5.78 12.16
N MET A 30 0.37 -4.71 12.68
CA MET A 30 -0.33 -4.73 13.96
C MET A 30 -1.54 -5.67 13.94
N THR A 31 -2.35 -5.60 12.88
CA THR A 31 -3.55 -6.44 12.72
C THR A 31 -3.17 -7.92 12.59
N ALA A 32 -2.14 -8.22 11.79
CA ALA A 32 -1.65 -9.58 11.62
C ALA A 32 -1.12 -10.16 12.93
N TRP A 33 -0.35 -9.39 13.69
CA TRP A 33 0.13 -9.80 15.00
C TRP A 33 -1.00 -10.11 15.95
N MET A 34 -2.01 -9.23 16.02
CA MET A 34 -3.22 -9.48 16.82
C MET A 34 -3.91 -10.78 16.40
N PHE A 35 -4.09 -11.03 15.09
CA PHE A 35 -4.75 -12.24 14.60
C PHE A 35 -3.96 -13.52 14.91
N VAL A 36 -2.64 -13.48 14.83
CA VAL A 36 -1.79 -14.65 15.15
C VAL A 36 -1.83 -14.98 16.63
N ARG A 37 -1.88 -13.96 17.52
CA ARG A 37 -1.88 -14.15 18.97
C ARG A 37 -3.26 -14.36 19.57
N SER A 38 -4.30 -13.93 18.87
CA SER A 38 -5.70 -14.09 19.32
C SER A 38 -6.25 -15.44 18.87
N ASN A 39 -6.39 -16.38 19.82
CA ASN A 39 -6.89 -17.74 19.52
C ASN A 39 -8.43 -17.85 19.69
N ASN A 40 -9.19 -16.81 19.40
CA ASN A 40 -10.64 -16.84 19.49
C ASN A 40 -11.31 -17.06 18.11
N LYS A 41 -12.57 -17.52 18.12
CA LYS A 41 -13.34 -17.81 16.89
C LYS A 41 -13.60 -16.54 16.06
N LEU A 42 -13.79 -15.40 16.73
CA LEU A 42 -14.05 -14.11 16.07
C LEU A 42 -12.82 -13.65 15.28
N SER A 43 -11.63 -13.75 15.87
CA SER A 43 -10.37 -13.40 15.20
C SER A 43 -10.15 -14.23 13.93
N LYS A 44 -10.38 -15.55 14.01
CA LYS A 44 -10.27 -16.45 12.85
C LYS A 44 -11.29 -16.11 11.76
N PHE A 45 -12.50 -15.77 12.14
CA PHE A 45 -13.56 -15.36 11.22
C PHE A 45 -13.22 -14.03 10.53
N LEU A 46 -12.79 -13.01 11.29
CA LEU A 46 -12.41 -11.71 10.75
C LEU A 46 -11.19 -11.82 9.81
N TYR A 47 -10.18 -12.63 10.16
CA TYR A 47 -9.06 -12.92 9.30
C TYR A 47 -9.50 -13.59 7.99
N GLY A 48 -10.41 -14.58 8.08
CA GLY A 48 -11.01 -15.23 6.91
C GLY A 48 -11.77 -14.25 6.02
N LEU A 49 -12.58 -13.36 6.60
CA LEU A 49 -13.28 -12.30 5.85
C LEU A 49 -12.29 -11.38 5.12
N LEU A 50 -11.20 -11.00 5.78
CA LEU A 50 -10.19 -10.12 5.19
C LEU A 50 -9.50 -10.79 4.01
N ILE A 51 -9.21 -12.10 4.07
CA ILE A 51 -8.69 -12.86 2.92
C ILE A 51 -9.73 -12.93 1.79
N LEU A 52 -11.00 -13.12 2.10
CA LEU A 52 -12.07 -13.16 1.09
C LEU A 52 -12.16 -11.87 0.29
N THR A 53 -11.84 -10.70 0.88
CA THR A 53 -11.84 -9.44 0.13
C THR A 53 -10.84 -9.42 -1.01
N MET A 54 -9.73 -10.17 -0.90
CA MET A 54 -8.72 -10.26 -1.96
C MET A 54 -9.18 -11.06 -3.17
N LEU A 55 -10.20 -11.91 -3.03
CA LEU A 55 -10.76 -12.71 -4.12
C LEU A 55 -11.76 -11.93 -4.96
N ILE A 56 -12.22 -10.78 -4.49
CA ILE A 56 -13.19 -9.95 -5.20
C ILE A 56 -12.43 -9.07 -6.21
N PRO A 57 -12.67 -9.22 -7.53
CA PRO A 57 -12.02 -8.37 -8.52
C PRO A 57 -12.44 -6.90 -8.33
N PHE A 58 -11.47 -5.98 -8.34
CA PHE A 58 -11.73 -4.55 -8.16
C PHE A 58 -12.79 -4.03 -9.14
N GLN A 59 -12.76 -4.52 -10.39
CA GLN A 59 -13.66 -4.09 -11.46
C GLN A 59 -15.14 -4.32 -11.15
N THR A 60 -15.45 -5.34 -10.35
CA THR A 60 -16.85 -5.64 -9.94
C THR A 60 -17.39 -4.67 -8.91
N ILE A 61 -16.51 -4.14 -8.06
CA ILE A 61 -16.92 -3.26 -6.95
C ILE A 61 -16.65 -1.78 -7.21
N MET A 62 -15.99 -1.43 -8.32
CA MET A 62 -15.54 -0.06 -8.58
C MET A 62 -16.71 0.96 -8.64
N MET A 63 -17.84 0.61 -9.25
CA MET A 63 -19.00 1.51 -9.35
C MET A 63 -19.73 1.66 -8.01
N PRO A 64 -20.11 0.59 -7.30
CA PRO A 64 -20.63 0.69 -5.94
C PRO A 64 -19.70 1.44 -5.00
N LEU A 65 -18.38 1.19 -5.07
CA LEU A 65 -17.39 1.87 -4.25
C LEU A 65 -17.45 3.39 -4.40
N MET A 66 -17.57 3.88 -5.64
CA MET A 66 -17.67 5.33 -5.89
C MET A 66 -18.95 5.93 -5.31
N GLN A 67 -20.05 5.21 -5.34
CA GLN A 67 -21.32 5.65 -4.75
C GLN A 67 -21.22 5.71 -3.22
N GLU A 68 -20.71 4.66 -2.60
CA GLU A 68 -20.50 4.59 -1.14
C GLU A 68 -19.52 5.64 -0.66
N MET A 69 -18.38 5.84 -1.33
CA MET A 69 -17.41 6.87 -0.97
C MET A 69 -17.99 8.30 -1.05
N ASN A 70 -18.87 8.56 -2.02
CA ASN A 70 -19.58 9.84 -2.10
C ASN A 70 -20.55 10.05 -0.92
N GLN A 71 -21.29 9.00 -0.53
CA GLN A 71 -22.20 9.06 0.61
C GLN A 71 -21.43 9.22 1.93
N PHE A 72 -20.37 8.44 2.10
CA PHE A 72 -19.50 8.48 3.26
C PHE A 72 -18.86 9.86 3.40
N GLY A 73 -18.37 10.43 2.31
CA GLY A 73 -17.81 11.78 2.28
C GLY A 73 -18.81 12.86 2.70
N LYS A 74 -20.06 12.76 2.23
CA LYS A 74 -21.13 13.68 2.64
C LYS A 74 -21.46 13.55 4.14
N PHE A 75 -21.49 12.32 4.65
CA PHE A 75 -21.81 12.05 6.05
C PHE A 75 -20.75 12.60 7.01
N PHE A 76 -19.46 12.44 6.69
CA PHE A 76 -18.35 12.90 7.53
C PHE A 76 -17.86 14.32 7.21
N GLY A 77 -18.40 14.97 6.18
CA GLY A 77 -17.92 16.27 5.72
C GLY A 77 -16.51 16.25 5.13
N ILE A 78 -16.02 15.07 4.68
CA ILE A 78 -14.68 14.87 4.14
C ILE A 78 -14.78 14.63 2.62
N PRO A 79 -14.05 15.38 1.77
CA PRO A 79 -14.07 15.17 0.33
C PRO A 79 -13.24 13.90 -0.01
N PHE A 80 -13.92 12.76 -0.21
CA PHE A 80 -13.26 11.55 -0.72
C PHE A 80 -13.06 11.60 -2.24
N LYS A 81 -13.98 12.25 -2.96
CA LYS A 81 -13.86 12.46 -4.39
C LYS A 81 -12.94 13.65 -4.67
N ASP A 82 -12.12 13.51 -5.72
CA ASP A 82 -11.15 14.50 -6.18
C ASP A 82 -10.16 14.98 -5.10
N SER A 83 -9.76 14.05 -4.24
CA SER A 83 -8.84 14.32 -3.14
C SER A 83 -7.80 13.22 -3.02
N LEU A 84 -6.53 13.60 -2.79
CA LEU A 84 -5.45 12.63 -2.56
C LEU A 84 -5.67 11.86 -1.26
N GLY A 85 -6.25 12.49 -0.24
CA GLY A 85 -6.60 11.83 1.02
C GLY A 85 -7.64 10.73 0.84
N GLY A 86 -8.68 10.98 0.02
CA GLY A 86 -9.68 9.98 -0.33
C GLY A 86 -9.07 8.80 -1.11
N LEU A 87 -8.17 9.08 -2.05
CA LEU A 87 -7.44 8.06 -2.80
C LEU A 87 -6.55 7.21 -1.87
N ILE A 88 -5.80 7.84 -0.95
CA ILE A 88 -4.98 7.14 0.05
C ILE A 88 -5.84 6.22 0.91
N PHE A 89 -6.99 6.72 1.39
CA PHE A 89 -7.91 5.93 2.20
C PHE A 89 -8.38 4.66 1.47
N MET A 90 -8.72 4.78 0.19
CA MET A 90 -9.11 3.63 -0.61
C MET A 90 -7.96 2.64 -0.83
N TYR A 91 -6.74 3.12 -1.11
CA TYR A 91 -5.58 2.25 -1.23
C TYR A 91 -5.29 1.50 0.07
N VAL A 92 -5.40 2.16 1.23
CA VAL A 92 -5.23 1.49 2.52
C VAL A 92 -6.27 0.38 2.70
N GLY A 93 -7.53 0.63 2.33
CA GLY A 93 -8.59 -0.39 2.41
C GLY A 93 -8.30 -1.62 1.55
N PHE A 94 -7.84 -1.43 0.31
CA PHE A 94 -7.52 -2.54 -0.60
C PHE A 94 -6.19 -3.23 -0.27
N GLY A 95 -5.16 -2.47 0.07
CA GLY A 95 -3.82 -3.01 0.36
C GLY A 95 -3.74 -3.77 1.68
N ALA A 96 -4.57 -3.39 2.67
CA ALA A 96 -4.53 -4.00 3.99
C ALA A 96 -4.74 -5.53 3.95
N GLY A 97 -5.57 -6.05 3.07
CA GLY A 97 -5.82 -7.49 2.91
C GLY A 97 -4.55 -8.27 2.63
N MET A 98 -3.83 -7.90 1.58
CA MET A 98 -2.56 -8.51 1.17
C MET A 98 -1.50 -8.33 2.26
N GLY A 99 -1.37 -7.12 2.80
CA GLY A 99 -0.42 -6.84 3.86
C GLY A 99 -0.63 -7.73 5.09
N VAL A 100 -1.86 -7.82 5.59
CA VAL A 100 -2.20 -8.68 6.74
C VAL A 100 -1.93 -10.15 6.44
N PHE A 101 -2.26 -10.63 5.25
CA PHE A 101 -1.99 -12.02 4.84
C PHE A 101 -0.49 -12.35 4.91
N LEU A 102 0.35 -11.51 4.32
CA LEU A 102 1.80 -11.71 4.29
C LEU A 102 2.42 -11.63 5.69
N PHE A 103 2.08 -10.59 6.47
CA PHE A 103 2.55 -10.47 7.84
C PHE A 103 2.08 -11.61 8.72
N HIS A 104 0.83 -12.04 8.61
CA HIS A 104 0.28 -13.15 9.38
C HIS A 104 1.07 -14.45 9.14
N GLY A 105 1.32 -14.81 7.89
CA GLY A 105 2.11 -15.97 7.53
C GLY A 105 3.52 -15.92 8.13
N PHE A 106 4.19 -14.77 8.00
CA PHE A 106 5.54 -14.57 8.51
C PHE A 106 5.61 -14.60 10.05
N ILE A 107 4.69 -13.92 10.75
CA ILE A 107 4.66 -13.90 12.22
C ILE A 107 4.44 -15.30 12.76
N LYS A 108 3.53 -16.05 12.17
CA LYS A 108 3.22 -17.41 12.60
C LYS A 108 4.42 -18.35 12.50
N SER A 109 5.29 -18.18 11.51
CA SER A 109 6.44 -19.04 11.26
C SER A 109 7.74 -18.57 11.92
N SER A 110 7.91 -17.25 12.11
CA SER A 110 9.22 -16.65 12.39
C SER A 110 9.30 -15.88 13.71
N VAL A 111 8.16 -15.64 14.40
CA VAL A 111 8.15 -14.93 15.69
C VAL A 111 7.74 -15.90 16.80
N PRO A 112 8.70 -16.45 17.58
CA PRO A 112 8.39 -17.39 18.65
C PRO A 112 7.59 -16.71 19.78
N VAL A 113 6.58 -17.40 20.30
CA VAL A 113 5.75 -16.90 21.43
C VAL A 113 6.62 -16.72 22.67
N SER A 114 7.59 -17.61 22.91
CA SER A 114 8.50 -17.56 24.06
C SER A 114 9.30 -16.25 24.14
N LEU A 115 9.62 -15.64 23.00
CA LEU A 115 10.31 -14.34 22.97
C LEU A 115 9.41 -13.21 23.50
N GLU A 116 8.13 -13.26 23.15
CA GLU A 116 7.14 -12.28 23.62
C GLU A 116 6.84 -12.48 25.11
N GLU A 117 6.74 -13.73 25.57
CA GLU A 117 6.53 -14.08 26.98
C GLU A 117 7.72 -13.59 27.84
N ALA A 118 8.96 -13.80 27.39
CA ALA A 118 10.13 -13.29 28.10
C ALA A 118 10.09 -11.75 28.22
N ALA A 119 9.76 -11.06 27.15
CA ALA A 119 9.67 -9.60 27.18
C ALA A 119 8.54 -9.09 28.10
N ILE A 120 7.44 -9.82 28.24
CA ILE A 120 6.37 -9.49 29.19
C ILE A 120 6.85 -9.68 30.63
N ILE A 121 7.60 -10.76 30.92
CA ILE A 121 8.22 -11.01 32.24
C ILE A 121 9.20 -9.88 32.58
N ASP A 122 9.93 -9.36 31.59
CA ASP A 122 10.84 -8.21 31.73
C ASP A 122 10.10 -6.86 31.88
N GLY A 123 8.76 -6.87 31.93
CA GLY A 123 7.92 -5.69 32.20
C GLY A 123 7.55 -4.87 30.96
N CYS A 124 7.72 -5.40 29.75
CA CYS A 124 7.27 -4.72 28.54
C CYS A 124 5.73 -4.66 28.48
N ASN A 125 5.17 -3.49 28.22
CA ASN A 125 3.78 -3.37 27.84
C ASN A 125 3.56 -3.76 26.36
N THR A 126 2.29 -3.99 25.97
CA THR A 126 1.93 -4.43 24.62
C THR A 126 2.48 -3.53 23.50
N TRP A 127 2.52 -2.21 23.71
CA TRP A 127 3.04 -1.26 22.76
C TRP A 127 4.58 -1.35 22.62
N GLN A 128 5.29 -1.48 23.74
CA GLN A 128 6.74 -1.70 23.76
C GLN A 128 7.09 -3.06 23.14
N LEU A 129 6.30 -4.10 23.43
CA LEU A 129 6.46 -5.43 22.85
C LEU A 129 6.39 -5.37 21.33
N PHE A 130 5.36 -4.72 20.78
CA PHE A 130 5.24 -4.57 19.33
C PHE A 130 6.43 -3.83 18.73
N TRP A 131 6.73 -2.63 19.19
CA TRP A 131 7.71 -1.76 18.55
C TRP A 131 9.17 -2.17 18.78
N ARG A 132 9.49 -2.77 19.95
CA ARG A 132 10.87 -3.11 20.30
C ARG A 132 11.24 -4.55 19.98
N ILE A 133 10.28 -5.46 19.96
CA ILE A 133 10.54 -6.89 19.77
C ILE A 133 9.95 -7.38 18.44
N VAL A 134 8.63 -7.28 18.27
CA VAL A 134 7.95 -7.89 17.12
C VAL A 134 8.31 -7.17 15.82
N PHE A 135 8.06 -5.86 15.72
CA PHE A 135 8.22 -5.10 14.49
C PHE A 135 9.65 -5.13 13.91
N PRO A 136 10.73 -5.07 14.69
CA PRO A 136 12.09 -5.24 14.18
C PRO A 136 12.36 -6.61 13.52
N ILE A 137 11.74 -7.69 14.05
CA ILE A 137 11.85 -9.04 13.46
C ILE A 137 11.14 -9.09 12.10
N LEU A 138 10.06 -8.31 11.93
CA LEU A 138 9.29 -8.24 10.69
C LEU A 138 10.00 -7.50 9.56
N LYS A 139 11.21 -7.00 9.75
CA LYS A 139 11.92 -6.15 8.78
C LYS A 139 12.01 -6.78 7.38
N SER A 140 12.26 -8.09 7.28
CA SER A 140 12.37 -8.79 6.00
C SER A 140 11.04 -8.77 5.24
N ILE A 141 9.95 -9.18 5.89
CA ILE A 141 8.63 -9.20 5.27
C ILE A 141 8.09 -7.79 5.02
N THR A 142 8.42 -6.83 5.88
CA THR A 142 8.05 -5.41 5.71
C THR A 142 8.58 -4.87 4.39
N VAL A 143 9.84 -5.17 4.05
CA VAL A 143 10.43 -4.78 2.76
C VAL A 143 9.66 -5.39 1.60
N THR A 144 9.28 -6.66 1.68
CA THR A 144 8.48 -7.33 0.64
C THR A 144 7.13 -6.65 0.45
N VAL A 145 6.42 -6.36 1.54
CA VAL A 145 5.11 -5.66 1.48
C VAL A 145 5.27 -4.27 0.86
N ILE A 146 6.28 -3.50 1.30
CA ILE A 146 6.56 -2.17 0.73
C ILE A 146 6.75 -2.25 -0.79
N ILE A 147 7.54 -3.22 -1.29
CA ILE A 147 7.79 -3.33 -2.73
C ILE A 147 6.52 -3.64 -3.50
N LEU A 148 5.75 -4.62 -3.04
CA LEU A 148 4.52 -5.02 -3.70
C LEU A 148 3.53 -3.87 -3.76
N ASP A 149 3.33 -3.16 -2.64
CA ASP A 149 2.41 -2.03 -2.58
C ASP A 149 2.91 -0.81 -3.36
N VAL A 150 4.23 -0.52 -3.33
CA VAL A 150 4.81 0.56 -4.14
C VAL A 150 4.59 0.28 -5.62
N ILE A 151 4.91 -0.93 -6.10
CA ILE A 151 4.73 -1.27 -7.51
C ILE A 151 3.24 -1.18 -7.90
N TRP A 152 2.37 -1.68 -7.07
CA TRP A 152 0.92 -1.65 -7.33
C TRP A 152 0.38 -0.22 -7.36
N ILE A 153 0.57 0.58 -6.31
CA ILE A 153 0.01 1.93 -6.18
C ILE A 153 0.65 2.89 -7.19
N TRP A 154 1.97 2.78 -7.41
CA TRP A 154 2.68 3.65 -8.34
C TRP A 154 2.22 3.50 -9.78
N ASN A 155 1.88 2.29 -10.21
CA ASN A 155 1.45 2.01 -11.58
C ASN A 155 -0.06 2.05 -11.77
N ASP A 156 -0.85 2.26 -10.71
CA ASP A 156 -2.31 2.21 -10.82
C ASP A 156 -2.85 3.44 -11.56
N TYR A 157 -3.62 3.14 -12.59
CA TYR A 157 -4.39 4.10 -13.37
C TYR A 157 -5.88 4.08 -13.01
N LEU A 158 -6.41 2.88 -12.70
CA LEU A 158 -7.84 2.65 -12.68
C LEU A 158 -8.52 3.35 -11.51
N LEU A 159 -8.07 3.15 -10.28
CA LEU A 159 -8.66 3.79 -9.10
C LEU A 159 -8.51 5.32 -9.15
N PRO A 160 -7.33 5.90 -9.47
CA PRO A 160 -7.20 7.34 -9.68
C PRO A 160 -8.14 7.89 -10.76
N SER A 161 -8.37 7.18 -11.87
CA SER A 161 -9.25 7.63 -12.94
C SER A 161 -10.73 7.77 -12.53
N LEU A 162 -11.15 6.99 -11.55
CA LEU A 162 -12.50 7.04 -11.00
C LEU A 162 -12.66 8.11 -9.91
N THR A 163 -11.57 8.43 -9.22
CA THR A 163 -11.61 9.27 -8.01
C THR A 163 -11.17 10.70 -8.24
N LEU A 164 -10.18 10.92 -9.13
CA LEU A 164 -9.56 12.22 -9.35
C LEU A 164 -10.04 12.83 -10.68
N THR A 165 -10.64 13.99 -10.61
CA THR A 165 -11.15 14.73 -11.77
C THR A 165 -10.31 15.97 -12.10
N SER A 166 -9.79 16.67 -11.09
CA SER A 166 -8.99 17.89 -11.26
C SER A 166 -7.60 17.58 -11.77
N ILE A 167 -7.10 18.37 -12.69
CA ILE A 167 -5.74 18.26 -13.26
C ILE A 167 -4.69 18.32 -12.13
N LYS A 168 -4.90 19.16 -11.12
CA LYS A 168 -3.98 19.37 -9.99
C LYS A 168 -3.80 18.13 -9.11
N ASN A 169 -4.79 17.23 -9.06
CA ASN A 169 -4.77 16.06 -8.19
C ASN A 169 -4.34 14.79 -8.92
N LYS A 170 -4.10 14.84 -10.24
CA LYS A 170 -3.73 13.66 -11.01
C LYS A 170 -2.42 13.04 -10.54
N THR A 171 -2.40 11.72 -10.50
CA THR A 171 -1.18 10.90 -10.38
C THR A 171 -0.50 10.77 -11.76
N ILE A 172 0.75 10.30 -11.80
CA ILE A 172 1.48 10.14 -13.06
C ILE A 172 0.73 9.25 -14.06
N PRO A 173 0.34 8.01 -13.74
CA PRO A 173 -0.38 7.16 -14.69
C PRO A 173 -1.65 7.83 -15.23
N LEU A 174 -2.40 8.50 -14.36
CA LEU A 174 -3.60 9.23 -14.76
C LEU A 174 -3.28 10.46 -15.61
N ALA A 175 -2.23 11.21 -15.30
CA ALA A 175 -1.83 12.37 -16.09
C ALA A 175 -1.28 11.98 -17.47
N MET A 176 -0.63 10.81 -17.57
CA MET A 176 -0.14 10.28 -18.86
C MET A 176 -1.26 10.00 -19.83
N SER A 177 -2.47 9.69 -19.38
CA SER A 177 -3.63 9.48 -20.26
C SER A 177 -3.94 10.69 -21.15
N LEU A 178 -3.48 11.89 -20.76
CA LEU A 178 -3.63 13.12 -21.55
C LEU A 178 -2.82 13.10 -22.88
N PHE A 179 -1.80 12.24 -22.98
CA PHE A 179 -1.03 12.07 -24.22
C PHE A 179 -1.68 11.10 -25.21
N PHE A 180 -2.66 10.33 -24.74
CA PHE A 180 -3.46 9.42 -25.56
C PHE A 180 -4.78 10.11 -25.90
N GLY A 181 -4.73 11.09 -26.82
CA GLY A 181 -5.92 11.80 -27.27
C GLY A 181 -6.80 10.90 -28.17
N GLN A 182 -8.06 11.31 -28.34
CA GLN A 182 -9.03 10.54 -29.11
C GLN A 182 -8.66 10.40 -30.62
N TYR A 183 -7.91 11.35 -31.17
CA TYR A 183 -7.53 11.39 -32.58
C TYR A 183 -6.03 11.43 -32.83
N THR A 184 -5.23 11.77 -31.81
CA THR A 184 -3.78 11.88 -31.92
C THR A 184 -3.10 11.37 -30.66
N ILE A 185 -2.01 10.62 -30.85
CA ILE A 185 -1.18 10.12 -29.74
C ILE A 185 0.17 10.87 -29.80
N GLU A 186 0.48 11.56 -28.73
CA GLU A 186 1.78 12.25 -28.59
C GLU A 186 2.86 11.27 -28.10
N TRP A 187 3.28 10.33 -28.96
CA TRP A 187 4.21 9.25 -28.61
C TRP A 187 5.51 9.74 -27.96
N ASN A 188 6.09 10.82 -28.47
CA ASN A 188 7.35 11.35 -27.94
C ASN A 188 7.21 11.79 -26.47
N MET A 189 6.10 12.42 -26.10
CA MET A 189 5.84 12.87 -24.75
C MET A 189 5.45 11.72 -23.84
N ALA A 190 4.66 10.76 -24.33
CA ALA A 190 4.29 9.57 -23.61
C ALA A 190 5.52 8.73 -23.23
N MET A 191 6.43 8.50 -24.18
CA MET A 191 7.66 7.74 -23.94
C MET A 191 8.63 8.47 -22.99
N ALA A 192 8.78 9.78 -23.12
CA ALA A 192 9.58 10.57 -22.19
C ALA A 192 9.01 10.48 -20.75
N ALA A 193 7.71 10.62 -20.60
CA ALA A 193 7.06 10.50 -19.29
C ALA A 193 7.24 9.08 -18.71
N LEU A 194 7.05 8.02 -19.51
CA LEU A 194 7.28 6.63 -19.10
C LEU A 194 8.71 6.41 -18.59
N THR A 195 9.71 6.95 -19.26
CA THR A 195 11.11 6.83 -18.84
C THR A 195 11.32 7.40 -17.44
N PHE A 196 10.74 8.56 -17.14
CA PHE A 196 10.83 9.15 -15.80
C PHE A 196 10.04 8.36 -14.74
N THR A 197 8.94 7.70 -15.12
CA THR A 197 8.10 6.93 -14.17
C THR A 197 8.75 5.62 -13.77
N ILE A 198 9.65 5.06 -14.56
CA ILE A 198 10.36 3.81 -14.24
C ILE A 198 11.42 4.04 -13.16
N ILE A 199 11.99 5.22 -13.03
CA ILE A 199 13.11 5.51 -12.13
C ILE A 199 12.81 5.13 -10.65
N PRO A 200 11.69 5.55 -10.03
CA PRO A 200 11.38 5.17 -8.64
C PRO A 200 11.19 3.65 -8.45
N VAL A 201 10.64 2.98 -9.46
CA VAL A 201 10.47 1.52 -9.42
C VAL A 201 11.83 0.82 -9.45
N ILE A 202 12.74 1.24 -10.35
CA ILE A 202 14.11 0.71 -10.42
C ILE A 202 14.84 0.94 -9.09
N ILE A 203 14.74 2.12 -8.50
CA ILE A 203 15.36 2.43 -7.21
C ILE A 203 14.82 1.50 -6.11
N SER A 204 13.51 1.31 -6.04
CA SER A 204 12.87 0.44 -5.05
C SER A 204 13.33 -1.01 -5.19
N VAL A 205 13.36 -1.53 -6.42
CA VAL A 205 13.77 -2.90 -6.71
C VAL A 205 15.27 -3.09 -6.49
N SER A 206 16.12 -2.14 -6.92
CA SER A 206 17.57 -2.22 -6.73
C SER A 206 17.97 -2.20 -5.25
N TYR A 207 17.33 -1.35 -4.45
CA TYR A 207 17.60 -1.29 -3.01
C TYR A 207 17.31 -2.63 -2.32
N THR A 208 16.31 -3.34 -2.76
CA THR A 208 15.92 -4.63 -2.18
C THR A 208 16.81 -5.77 -2.63
N HIS A 209 17.25 -5.78 -3.89
CA HIS A 209 18.21 -6.75 -4.37
C HIS A 209 19.55 -6.65 -3.63
N LEU A 210 20.07 -5.44 -3.42
CA LEU A 210 21.30 -5.22 -2.66
C LEU A 210 21.18 -5.73 -1.22
N ARG A 211 20.04 -5.48 -0.57
CA ARG A 211 19.84 -5.88 0.83
C ARG A 211 19.58 -7.37 1.01
N ALA A 212 18.97 -8.05 0.03
CA ALA A 212 18.79 -9.51 0.06
C ALA A 212 20.15 -10.23 -0.04
N HIS A 213 21.11 -9.65 -0.75
CA HIS A 213 22.48 -10.17 -0.83
C HIS A 213 23.28 -9.95 0.47
N GLU A 214 23.14 -8.81 1.14
CA GLU A 214 23.80 -8.56 2.44
C GLU A 214 23.35 -9.54 3.53
N THR A 215 22.06 -9.89 3.55
CA THR A 215 21.52 -10.84 4.55
C THR A 215 22.04 -12.26 4.31
N ARG A 216 22.33 -12.65 3.07
CA ARG A 216 22.95 -13.94 2.76
C ARG A 216 24.46 -13.98 3.04
N GLY A 217 25.16 -12.87 2.84
CA GLY A 217 26.61 -12.78 3.08
C GLY A 217 26.99 -12.81 4.56
N ASN A 218 26.07 -12.49 5.48
CA ASN A 218 26.30 -12.53 6.93
C ASN A 218 25.91 -13.87 7.59
N LEU A 219 25.51 -14.87 6.81
CA LEU A 219 25.15 -16.22 7.29
C LEU A 219 26.19 -17.29 6.90
N VAL A 220 27.32 -16.88 6.35
CA VAL A 220 28.52 -17.67 6.10
C VAL A 220 29.66 -17.10 6.90
#